data_a1f106d03f08120327d102e61ef809a1
#
_entry.id   a1f106d03f08120327d102e61ef809a1
#
_cell.length_a   1.000
_cell.length_b   1.000
_cell.length_c   1.000
_cell.angle_alpha   90.00
_cell.angle_beta   90.00
_cell.angle_gamma   90.00
#
_symmetry.space_group_name_H-M   'P 1'
#
loop_
_entity.id
_entity.type
_entity.pdbx_description
1 polymer ?
#
loop_
_entity_poly.entity_id
_entity_poly.type
_entity_poly.pdbx_seq_one_letter_code
_entity_poly.pdbx_strand_id
1 'polypeptide(L)'
;MQTTHATSDMLVAEDRVGSERIKGAYAWRTILDKGSVIPNGSDAPVELVNPYHGIYAAVTRTNRLGEPKGGWHIEEAMTREEALRSFTNWSAYAEFNEDIKGSLEVGKLADFAVIDRDLMTCPAEYIKDTQVLLTVSGGEEVYRKDASVPTVMWNGLVQSFNNKLVVEPGKIWVPLNDIVNGISAEKRTEGSSVLVTLDASRLSCPSRLWTA
;
A
#
# COMPACT_ATOMS: atom_id res chain seq x y z
N MET A 1 0.84 -15.82 -1.54
CA MET A 1 0.19 -16.23 -0.27
C MET A 1 -0.97 -15.28 -0.01
N GLN A 2 -1.99 -15.67 0.73
CA GLN A 2 -3.17 -14.83 1.02
C GLN A 2 -3.28 -14.69 2.53
N THR A 3 -2.97 -13.52 3.05
CA THR A 3 -2.91 -13.30 4.51
C THR A 3 -4.28 -13.33 5.19
N THR A 4 -5.35 -13.02 4.47
CA THR A 4 -6.73 -13.16 4.96
C THR A 4 -7.11 -14.61 5.26
N HIS A 5 -6.54 -15.60 4.57
CA HIS A 5 -6.82 -17.01 4.86
C HIS A 5 -6.48 -17.39 6.31
N ALA A 6 -5.38 -16.87 6.87
CA ALA A 6 -5.06 -17.13 8.28
C ALA A 6 -6.18 -16.68 9.22
N THR A 7 -6.82 -15.55 8.92
CA THR A 7 -7.89 -15.01 9.77
C THR A 7 -9.25 -15.67 9.53
N SER A 8 -9.43 -16.34 8.41
CA SER A 8 -10.61 -17.15 8.13
C SER A 8 -10.44 -18.57 8.71
N ASP A 9 -9.25 -19.16 8.52
CA ASP A 9 -8.96 -20.54 8.89
C ASP A 9 -8.65 -20.73 10.40
N MET A 10 -8.26 -19.67 11.12
CA MET A 10 -7.92 -19.74 12.54
C MET A 10 -9.00 -20.41 13.40
N LEU A 11 -10.26 -20.40 12.95
CA LEU A 11 -11.39 -21.00 13.66
C LEU A 11 -11.37 -22.53 13.63
N VAL A 12 -10.68 -23.13 12.67
CA VAL A 12 -10.70 -24.60 12.44
C VAL A 12 -9.31 -25.19 12.21
N ALA A 13 -8.29 -24.37 11.93
CA ALA A 13 -6.99 -24.86 11.51
C ALA A 13 -6.32 -25.71 12.58
N GLU A 14 -6.31 -25.28 13.84
CA GLU A 14 -5.69 -26.04 14.94
C GLU A 14 -6.41 -27.34 15.20
N ASP A 15 -7.74 -27.37 15.14
CA ASP A 15 -8.54 -28.59 15.27
C ASP A 15 -8.23 -29.61 14.17
N ARG A 16 -7.88 -29.13 12.97
CA ARG A 16 -7.58 -29.97 11.83
C ARG A 16 -6.17 -30.52 11.81
N VAL A 17 -5.19 -29.71 12.17
CA VAL A 17 -3.78 -30.09 12.08
C VAL A 17 -3.12 -30.42 13.42
N GLY A 18 -3.73 -30.04 14.52
CA GLY A 18 -3.23 -30.23 15.88
C GLY A 18 -2.18 -29.19 16.30
N SER A 19 -1.98 -29.06 17.62
CA SER A 19 -1.15 -28.02 18.24
C SER A 19 0.32 -28.00 17.82
N GLU A 20 0.88 -29.12 17.37
CA GLU A 20 2.26 -29.15 16.91
C GLU A 20 2.41 -28.67 15.47
N ARG A 21 1.53 -29.11 14.55
CA ARG A 21 1.63 -28.76 13.15
C ARG A 21 1.15 -27.36 12.84
N ILE A 22 0.26 -26.79 13.68
CA ILE A 22 -0.21 -25.42 13.53
C ILE A 22 0.92 -24.38 13.58
N LYS A 23 2.01 -24.68 14.30
CA LYS A 23 3.21 -23.84 14.39
C LYS A 23 3.89 -23.58 13.03
N GLY A 24 3.68 -24.47 12.06
CA GLY A 24 4.17 -24.32 10.70
C GLY A 24 3.11 -23.76 9.72
N ALA A 25 1.89 -23.49 10.17
CA ALA A 25 0.83 -22.96 9.35
C ALA A 25 0.81 -21.42 9.41
N TYR A 26 0.70 -20.77 8.24
CA TYR A 26 0.70 -19.30 8.16
C TYR A 26 1.93 -18.67 8.84
N ALA A 27 3.08 -19.35 8.78
CA ALA A 27 4.32 -19.01 9.46
C ALA A 27 5.12 -17.93 8.70
N TRP A 28 4.54 -16.73 8.55
CA TRP A 28 5.09 -15.70 7.66
C TRP A 28 6.39 -15.12 8.20
N ARG A 29 6.47 -14.83 9.50
CA ARG A 29 7.70 -14.34 10.13
C ARG A 29 8.82 -15.36 9.98
N THR A 30 8.52 -16.63 10.26
CA THR A 30 9.48 -17.72 10.09
C THR A 30 10.02 -17.81 8.66
N ILE A 31 9.17 -17.64 7.64
CA ILE A 31 9.57 -17.65 6.22
C ILE A 31 10.43 -16.43 5.87
N LEU A 32 10.02 -15.24 6.32
CA LEU A 32 10.74 -13.99 6.07
C LEU A 32 12.13 -13.99 6.73
N ASP A 33 12.23 -14.49 7.96
CA ASP A 33 13.50 -14.60 8.70
C ASP A 33 14.49 -15.59 8.06
N LYS A 34 14.00 -16.48 7.18
CA LYS A 34 14.84 -17.34 6.33
C LYS A 34 15.29 -16.68 5.03
N GLY A 35 14.96 -15.38 4.84
CA GLY A 35 15.34 -14.61 3.67
C GLY A 35 14.44 -14.80 2.45
N SER A 36 13.31 -15.48 2.59
CA SER A 36 12.34 -15.58 1.51
C SER A 36 11.43 -14.35 1.46
N VAL A 37 10.94 -14.00 0.29
CA VAL A 37 9.88 -13.00 0.12
C VAL A 37 8.51 -13.67 0.02
N ILE A 38 7.46 -12.94 0.42
CA ILE A 38 6.09 -13.46 0.42
C ILE A 38 5.22 -12.55 -0.46
N PRO A 39 4.99 -12.88 -1.73
CA PRO A 39 3.96 -12.22 -2.54
C PRO A 39 2.58 -12.54 -1.99
N ASN A 40 1.68 -11.57 -2.04
CA ASN A 40 0.37 -11.66 -1.41
C ASN A 40 -0.76 -11.33 -2.39
N GLY A 41 -1.96 -11.74 -2.06
CA GLY A 41 -3.18 -11.48 -2.79
C GLY A 41 -4.40 -11.80 -1.94
N SER A 42 -5.59 -11.63 -2.50
CA SER A 42 -6.86 -11.92 -1.82
C SER A 42 -7.42 -13.30 -2.16
N ASP A 43 -6.98 -13.90 -3.27
CA ASP A 43 -7.61 -15.11 -3.83
C ASP A 43 -9.12 -14.92 -4.09
N ALA A 44 -9.49 -13.71 -4.54
CA ALA A 44 -10.90 -13.41 -4.82
C ALA A 44 -11.45 -14.39 -5.89
N PRO A 45 -12.65 -14.95 -5.69
CA PRO A 45 -13.68 -14.57 -4.72
C PRO A 45 -13.67 -15.36 -3.39
N VAL A 46 -12.61 -16.13 -3.12
CA VAL A 46 -12.48 -16.87 -1.85
C VAL A 46 -12.48 -15.90 -0.67
N GLU A 47 -11.70 -14.84 -0.78
CA GLU A 47 -11.72 -13.72 0.16
C GLU A 47 -12.16 -12.43 -0.54
N LEU A 48 -12.42 -11.39 0.24
CA LEU A 48 -12.79 -10.08 -0.31
C LEU A 48 -11.61 -9.48 -1.07
N VAL A 49 -11.90 -8.86 -2.21
CA VAL A 49 -10.90 -8.31 -3.14
C VAL A 49 -10.06 -7.15 -2.55
N ASN A 50 -10.52 -6.49 -1.47
CA ASN A 50 -9.86 -5.33 -0.87
C ASN A 50 -8.48 -5.69 -0.30
N PRO A 51 -7.36 -5.17 -0.85
CA PRO A 51 -6.01 -5.51 -0.41
C PRO A 51 -5.70 -5.04 1.03
N TYR A 52 -6.37 -3.99 1.50
CA TYR A 52 -6.16 -3.48 2.87
C TYR A 52 -6.66 -4.45 3.95
N HIS A 53 -7.59 -5.35 3.62
CA HIS A 53 -7.93 -6.46 4.51
C HIS A 53 -6.77 -7.43 4.67
N GLY A 54 -6.04 -7.71 3.57
CA GLY A 54 -4.85 -8.55 3.60
C GLY A 54 -3.69 -7.89 4.36
N ILE A 55 -3.43 -6.60 4.14
CA ILE A 55 -2.42 -5.84 4.89
C ILE A 55 -2.76 -5.81 6.38
N TYR A 56 -4.04 -5.57 6.72
CA TYR A 56 -4.50 -5.61 8.10
C TYR A 56 -4.28 -6.98 8.75
N ALA A 57 -4.70 -8.05 8.08
CA ALA A 57 -4.51 -9.43 8.56
C ALA A 57 -3.04 -9.78 8.74
N ALA A 58 -2.17 -9.35 7.81
CA ALA A 58 -0.73 -9.57 7.88
C ALA A 58 -0.09 -8.93 9.11
N VAL A 59 -0.53 -7.72 9.48
CA VAL A 59 0.04 -6.93 10.58
C VAL A 59 -0.55 -7.32 11.92
N THR A 60 -1.86 -7.58 11.98
CA THR A 60 -2.57 -7.76 13.25
C THR A 60 -2.86 -9.21 13.60
N ARG A 61 -2.89 -10.10 12.61
CA ARG A 61 -3.29 -11.49 12.79
C ARG A 61 -4.69 -11.64 13.40
N THR A 62 -5.57 -10.66 13.11
CA THR A 62 -6.97 -10.65 13.56
C THR A 62 -7.91 -10.61 12.37
N ASN A 63 -9.13 -11.09 12.58
CA ASN A 63 -10.20 -10.90 11.61
C ASN A 63 -10.65 -9.42 11.58
N ARG A 64 -11.56 -9.06 10.66
CA ARG A 64 -12.06 -7.69 10.51
C ARG A 64 -12.82 -7.14 11.71
N LEU A 65 -13.20 -8.00 12.67
CA LEU A 65 -13.80 -7.60 13.95
C LEU A 65 -12.74 -7.33 15.04
N GLY A 66 -11.45 -7.54 14.72
CA GLY A 66 -10.35 -7.39 15.67
C GLY A 66 -10.20 -8.57 16.63
N GLU A 67 -10.65 -9.75 16.22
CA GLU A 67 -10.55 -10.98 16.98
C GLU A 67 -9.58 -11.99 16.35
N PRO A 68 -8.86 -12.80 17.15
CA PRO A 68 -8.79 -12.77 18.63
C PRO A 68 -8.00 -11.56 19.12
N LYS A 69 -8.31 -11.07 20.31
CA LYS A 69 -7.53 -9.97 20.94
C LYS A 69 -6.07 -10.38 21.09
N GLY A 70 -5.18 -9.50 20.62
CA GLY A 70 -3.74 -9.77 20.60
C GLY A 70 -3.24 -10.51 19.35
N GLY A 71 -4.13 -10.97 18.48
CA GLY A 71 -3.77 -11.66 17.24
C GLY A 71 -3.57 -13.18 17.40
N TRP A 72 -3.99 -13.93 16.40
CA TRP A 72 -3.77 -15.37 16.33
C TRP A 72 -2.32 -15.66 15.89
N HIS A 73 -1.53 -16.32 16.74
CA HIS A 73 -0.09 -16.52 16.50
C HIS A 73 0.62 -15.23 16.08
N ILE A 74 0.48 -14.19 16.93
CA ILE A 74 0.97 -12.81 16.62
C ILE A 74 2.47 -12.77 16.37
N GLU A 75 3.24 -13.70 16.87
CA GLU A 75 4.67 -13.88 16.63
C GLU A 75 5.01 -14.07 15.14
N GLU A 76 4.05 -14.54 14.36
CA GLU A 76 4.18 -14.74 12.91
C GLU A 76 3.69 -13.53 12.09
N ALA A 77 3.37 -12.40 12.72
CA ALA A 77 2.93 -11.20 12.03
C ALA A 77 4.05 -10.58 11.16
N MET A 78 3.64 -9.91 10.10
CA MET A 78 4.50 -9.05 9.30
C MET A 78 4.58 -7.65 9.91
N THR A 79 5.69 -6.95 9.69
CA THR A 79 5.72 -5.49 9.84
C THR A 79 4.82 -4.83 8.78
N ARG A 80 4.45 -3.58 8.99
CA ARG A 80 3.65 -2.83 8.00
C ARG A 80 4.36 -2.70 6.65
N GLU A 81 5.68 -2.49 6.70
CA GLU A 81 6.49 -2.41 5.49
C GLU A 81 6.50 -3.73 4.73
N GLU A 82 6.70 -4.85 5.41
CA GLU A 82 6.66 -6.18 4.80
C GLU A 82 5.27 -6.50 4.23
N ALA A 83 4.21 -6.18 4.98
CA ALA A 83 2.84 -6.36 4.52
C ALA A 83 2.55 -5.56 3.25
N LEU A 84 3.01 -4.31 3.17
CA LEU A 84 2.85 -3.51 1.96
C LEU A 84 3.70 -4.03 0.80
N ARG A 85 4.97 -4.36 1.06
CA ARG A 85 5.86 -4.98 0.05
C ARG A 85 5.28 -6.27 -0.52
N SER A 86 4.57 -7.03 0.30
CA SER A 86 3.94 -8.28 -0.14
C SER A 86 2.86 -8.07 -1.21
N PHE A 87 2.19 -6.93 -1.20
CA PHE A 87 1.19 -6.54 -2.21
C PHE A 87 1.78 -5.70 -3.36
N THR A 88 3.06 -5.34 -3.31
CA THR A 88 3.71 -4.47 -4.31
C THR A 88 4.98 -5.11 -4.87
N ASN A 89 6.15 -4.74 -4.35
CA ASN A 89 7.46 -5.18 -4.85
C ASN A 89 7.62 -6.70 -4.89
N TRP A 90 7.18 -7.41 -3.85
CA TRP A 90 7.34 -8.86 -3.80
C TRP A 90 6.39 -9.58 -4.74
N SER A 91 5.19 -9.01 -4.98
CA SER A 91 4.28 -9.53 -6.00
C SER A 91 4.83 -9.31 -7.40
N ALA A 92 5.40 -8.13 -7.69
CA ALA A 92 6.08 -7.86 -8.96
C ALA A 92 7.27 -8.80 -9.19
N TYR A 93 8.08 -9.05 -8.13
CA TYR A 93 9.16 -10.02 -8.18
C TYR A 93 8.69 -11.44 -8.50
N ALA A 94 7.60 -11.89 -7.88
CA ALA A 94 7.04 -13.22 -8.13
C ALA A 94 6.49 -13.39 -9.56
N GLU A 95 6.14 -12.29 -10.22
CA GLU A 95 5.73 -12.26 -11.63
C GLU A 95 6.93 -12.08 -12.60
N PHE A 96 8.15 -11.92 -12.09
CA PHE A 96 9.35 -11.54 -12.88
C PHE A 96 9.19 -10.19 -13.61
N ASN A 97 8.50 -9.24 -12.98
CA ASN A 97 8.20 -7.91 -13.50
C ASN A 97 8.70 -6.78 -12.57
N GLU A 98 9.62 -7.08 -11.65
CA GLU A 98 10.18 -6.11 -10.70
C GLU A 98 10.91 -4.94 -11.37
N ASP A 99 11.41 -5.12 -12.58
CA ASP A 99 12.03 -4.07 -13.38
C ASP A 99 11.02 -3.13 -14.05
N ILE A 100 9.73 -3.52 -14.08
CA ILE A 100 8.67 -2.81 -14.80
C ILE A 100 7.67 -2.16 -13.85
N LYS A 101 7.38 -2.79 -12.70
CA LYS A 101 6.35 -2.36 -11.74
C LYS A 101 6.70 -2.75 -10.30
N GLY A 102 5.81 -2.45 -9.37
CA GLY A 102 5.94 -2.78 -7.93
C GLY A 102 6.60 -1.68 -7.11
N SER A 103 7.15 -0.63 -7.75
CA SER A 103 7.69 0.57 -7.10
C SER A 103 7.58 1.77 -8.01
N LEU A 104 7.52 2.98 -7.44
CA LEU A 104 7.59 4.24 -8.19
C LEU A 104 9.05 4.64 -8.38
N GLU A 105 9.65 4.18 -9.46
CA GLU A 105 11.02 4.46 -9.84
C GLU A 105 11.07 4.92 -11.30
N VAL A 106 12.10 5.71 -11.64
CA VAL A 106 12.29 6.18 -13.03
C VAL A 106 12.47 4.96 -13.95
N GLY A 107 11.66 4.91 -14.99
CA GLY A 107 11.68 3.82 -15.98
C GLY A 107 10.62 2.73 -15.75
N LYS A 108 9.97 2.70 -14.59
CA LYS A 108 8.84 1.79 -14.32
C LYS A 108 7.50 2.41 -14.72
N LEU A 109 6.48 1.57 -14.78
CA LEU A 109 5.10 2.00 -15.02
C LEU A 109 4.64 2.95 -13.92
N ALA A 110 3.87 3.96 -14.31
CA ALA A 110 3.21 4.86 -13.36
C ALA A 110 1.93 4.20 -12.85
N ASP A 111 2.10 3.12 -12.05
CA ASP A 111 1.04 2.39 -11.37
C ASP A 111 1.03 2.77 -9.90
N PHE A 112 -0.02 3.44 -9.43
CA PHE A 112 -0.13 3.83 -8.04
C PHE A 112 -1.57 4.04 -7.59
N ALA A 113 -1.78 3.94 -6.28
CA ALA A 113 -3.03 4.33 -5.63
C ALA A 113 -2.78 5.48 -4.65
N VAL A 114 -3.70 6.44 -4.63
CA VAL A 114 -3.79 7.46 -3.58
C VAL A 114 -4.82 7.00 -2.57
N ILE A 115 -4.46 7.01 -1.30
CA ILE A 115 -5.28 6.51 -0.21
C ILE A 115 -5.54 7.58 0.84
N ASP A 116 -6.59 7.40 1.64
CA ASP A 116 -7.08 8.39 2.61
C ASP A 116 -6.26 8.46 3.91
N ARG A 117 -5.27 7.58 4.10
CA ARG A 117 -4.47 7.51 5.33
C ARG A 117 -3.08 6.93 5.13
N ASP A 118 -2.18 7.25 6.06
CA ASP A 118 -0.85 6.65 6.10
C ASP A 118 -0.90 5.28 6.77
N LEU A 119 -0.67 4.23 6.00
CA LEU A 119 -0.64 2.85 6.49
C LEU A 119 0.50 2.58 7.49
N MET A 120 1.57 3.40 7.45
CA MET A 120 2.72 3.21 8.33
C MET A 120 2.49 3.76 9.73
N THR A 121 1.67 4.80 9.86
CA THR A 121 1.51 5.53 11.12
C THR A 121 0.10 5.50 11.70
N CYS A 122 -0.93 5.20 10.89
CA CYS A 122 -2.31 5.11 11.41
C CYS A 122 -2.44 4.01 12.47
N PRO A 123 -3.39 4.10 13.42
CA PRO A 123 -3.71 2.98 14.30
C PRO A 123 -4.02 1.72 13.49
N ALA A 124 -3.52 0.55 13.95
CA ALA A 124 -3.57 -0.68 13.16
C ALA A 124 -5.00 -1.09 12.79
N GLU A 125 -5.96 -0.86 13.68
CA GLU A 125 -7.38 -1.14 13.47
C GLU A 125 -8.00 -0.39 12.30
N TYR A 126 -7.41 0.72 11.85
CA TYR A 126 -7.90 1.51 10.72
C TYR A 126 -7.33 1.08 9.38
N ILE A 127 -6.30 0.23 9.34
CA ILE A 127 -5.73 -0.26 8.07
C ILE A 127 -6.80 -0.88 7.18
N LYS A 128 -7.66 -1.73 7.74
CA LYS A 128 -8.74 -2.41 7.00
C LYS A 128 -9.81 -1.48 6.41
N ASP A 129 -9.92 -0.27 6.95
CA ASP A 129 -10.92 0.74 6.56
C ASP A 129 -10.34 1.78 5.59
N THR A 130 -9.13 1.54 5.09
CA THR A 130 -8.47 2.40 4.11
C THR A 130 -9.29 2.52 2.83
N GLN A 131 -9.44 3.76 2.35
CA GLN A 131 -10.18 4.07 1.13
C GLN A 131 -9.20 4.49 0.04
N VAL A 132 -9.36 3.92 -1.16
CA VAL A 132 -8.68 4.41 -2.36
C VAL A 132 -9.40 5.66 -2.85
N LEU A 133 -8.64 6.73 -3.05
CA LEU A 133 -9.13 8.01 -3.57
C LEU A 133 -8.90 8.13 -5.07
N LEU A 134 -7.78 7.56 -5.55
CA LEU A 134 -7.39 7.57 -6.96
C LEU A 134 -6.60 6.29 -7.25
N THR A 135 -6.80 5.70 -8.41
CA THR A 135 -5.93 4.66 -8.97
C THR A 135 -5.47 5.09 -10.36
N VAL A 136 -4.17 4.99 -10.57
CA VAL A 136 -3.52 5.23 -11.87
C VAL A 136 -2.85 3.93 -12.30
N SER A 137 -3.06 3.52 -13.54
CA SER A 137 -2.45 2.33 -14.14
C SER A 137 -1.89 2.69 -15.51
N GLY A 138 -0.60 2.37 -15.74
CA GLY A 138 0.09 2.75 -16.96
C GLY A 138 0.13 4.26 -17.22
N GLY A 139 0.03 5.07 -16.18
CA GLY A 139 -0.05 6.53 -16.27
C GLY A 139 -1.45 7.08 -16.57
N GLU A 140 -2.47 6.22 -16.69
CA GLU A 140 -3.86 6.63 -16.91
C GLU A 140 -4.68 6.49 -15.63
N GLU A 141 -5.56 7.47 -15.36
CA GLU A 141 -6.50 7.41 -14.24
C GLU A 141 -7.60 6.38 -14.56
N VAL A 142 -7.65 5.29 -13.79
CA VAL A 142 -8.64 4.22 -13.95
C VAL A 142 -9.73 4.24 -12.89
N TYR A 143 -9.51 4.92 -11.78
CA TYR A 143 -10.50 5.10 -10.72
C TYR A 143 -10.27 6.42 -9.98
N ARG A 144 -11.36 7.10 -9.66
CA ARG A 144 -11.39 8.24 -8.73
C ARG A 144 -12.64 8.13 -7.86
N LYS A 145 -12.42 8.17 -6.56
CA LYS A 145 -13.52 8.35 -5.61
C LYS A 145 -14.05 9.77 -5.77
N ASP A 146 -15.36 9.96 -5.80
CA ASP A 146 -16.05 11.23 -6.05
C ASP A 146 -15.25 12.47 -5.64
N ALA A 147 -15.27 13.49 -6.48
CA ALA A 147 -14.37 14.64 -6.50
C ALA A 147 -14.40 15.56 -5.26
N SER A 148 -14.63 15.03 -4.08
CA SER A 148 -14.44 15.72 -2.82
C SER A 148 -12.97 15.64 -2.41
N VAL A 149 -12.21 16.68 -2.74
CA VAL A 149 -10.86 16.97 -2.25
C VAL A 149 -9.83 15.82 -2.39
N PRO A 150 -9.03 15.78 -3.46
CA PRO A 150 -7.94 14.84 -3.59
C PRO A 150 -6.92 15.05 -2.46
N THR A 151 -6.53 13.95 -1.82
CA THR A 151 -5.55 13.96 -0.74
C THR A 151 -4.33 13.18 -1.20
N VAL A 152 -3.17 13.81 -1.20
CA VAL A 152 -1.89 13.17 -1.50
C VAL A 152 -1.06 13.08 -0.22
N MET A 153 -0.50 11.93 0.05
CA MET A 153 0.45 11.77 1.17
C MET A 153 1.88 11.95 0.68
N TRP A 154 2.59 12.88 1.30
CA TRP A 154 3.98 13.19 1.03
C TRP A 154 4.78 13.20 2.33
N ASN A 155 5.82 12.40 2.42
CA ASN A 155 6.66 12.27 3.61
C ASN A 155 5.88 12.04 4.92
N GLY A 156 4.78 11.29 4.86
CA GLY A 156 3.92 11.04 6.02
C GLY A 156 2.97 12.20 6.37
N LEU A 157 2.95 13.27 5.58
CA LEU A 157 2.00 14.38 5.74
C LEU A 157 0.86 14.22 4.74
N VAL A 158 -0.35 14.27 5.25
CA VAL A 158 -1.57 14.29 4.44
C VAL A 158 -1.74 15.70 3.89
N GLN A 159 -1.72 15.84 2.56
CA GLN A 159 -1.98 17.10 1.87
C GLN A 159 -3.33 16.99 1.15
N SER A 160 -4.26 17.85 1.52
CA SER A 160 -5.56 17.95 0.85
C SER A 160 -5.51 19.08 -0.18
N PHE A 161 -5.96 18.81 -1.40
CA PHE A 161 -5.97 19.78 -2.48
C PHE A 161 -7.41 20.19 -2.81
N ASN A 162 -7.67 21.50 -2.85
CA ASN A 162 -9.00 22.02 -3.13
C ASN A 162 -9.38 21.99 -4.62
N ASN A 163 -8.42 21.70 -5.48
CA ASN A 163 -8.61 21.67 -6.93
C ASN A 163 -8.22 20.30 -7.52
N LYS A 164 -8.77 20.01 -8.70
CA LYS A 164 -8.51 18.76 -9.40
C LYS A 164 -7.03 18.62 -9.74
N LEU A 165 -6.42 17.51 -9.33
CA LEU A 165 -5.11 17.13 -9.81
C LEU A 165 -5.20 16.71 -11.29
N VAL A 166 -4.26 17.15 -12.09
CA VAL A 166 -4.11 16.69 -13.47
C VAL A 166 -2.89 15.75 -13.51
N VAL A 167 -3.13 14.52 -13.92
CA VAL A 167 -2.09 13.49 -14.06
C VAL A 167 -1.83 13.29 -15.55
N GLU A 168 -0.60 13.50 -15.97
CA GLU A 168 -0.12 13.20 -17.31
C GLU A 168 1.02 12.16 -17.20
N PRO A 169 1.31 11.40 -18.27
CA PRO A 169 2.40 10.44 -18.24
C PRO A 169 3.71 11.07 -17.76
N GLY A 170 4.20 10.61 -16.60
CA GLY A 170 5.41 11.11 -15.95
C GLY A 170 5.30 12.47 -15.25
N LYS A 171 4.10 13.06 -15.14
CA LYS A 171 3.88 14.37 -14.52
C LYS A 171 2.60 14.39 -13.70
N ILE A 172 2.69 14.96 -12.51
CA ILE A 172 1.53 15.28 -11.67
C ILE A 172 1.45 16.81 -11.55
N TRP A 173 0.33 17.37 -11.98
CA TRP A 173 0.07 18.81 -11.87
C TRP A 173 -0.67 19.08 -10.55
N VAL A 174 -0.04 19.89 -9.71
CA VAL A 174 -0.61 20.29 -8.43
C VAL A 174 -0.95 21.79 -8.51
N PRO A 175 -2.18 22.20 -8.14
CA PRO A 175 -2.54 23.61 -8.12
C PRO A 175 -1.63 24.42 -7.15
N LEU A 176 -1.13 25.57 -7.62
CA LEU A 176 -0.14 26.36 -6.88
C LEU A 176 -0.62 26.78 -5.48
N ASN A 177 -1.91 27.08 -5.36
CA ASN A 177 -2.50 27.56 -4.10
C ASN A 177 -2.58 26.46 -3.02
N ASP A 178 -2.39 25.21 -3.42
CA ASP A 178 -2.49 24.05 -2.54
C ASP A 178 -1.11 23.54 -2.09
N ILE A 179 -0.01 24.16 -2.58
CA ILE A 179 1.35 23.81 -2.17
C ILE A 179 1.70 24.56 -0.90
N VAL A 180 1.52 23.94 0.23
CA VAL A 180 1.93 24.50 1.53
C VAL A 180 3.40 24.18 1.79
N ASN A 181 4.12 25.20 2.25
CA ASN A 181 5.52 25.28 2.67
C ASN A 181 6.24 23.96 2.97
N GLY A 182 7.28 23.65 2.21
CA GLY A 182 8.22 22.56 2.51
C GLY A 182 8.63 21.66 1.34
N ILE A 183 8.07 21.86 0.15
CA ILE A 183 8.49 21.11 -1.05
C ILE A 183 9.52 21.95 -1.79
N SER A 184 10.77 21.48 -1.87
CA SER A 184 11.76 22.04 -2.80
C SER A 184 11.39 21.59 -4.21
N ALA A 185 10.75 22.46 -4.97
CA ALA A 185 10.33 22.19 -6.33
C ALA A 185 10.73 23.35 -7.23
N GLU A 186 11.14 23.04 -8.46
CA GLU A 186 11.33 24.07 -9.48
C GLU A 186 9.96 24.52 -9.99
N LYS A 187 9.73 25.83 -9.93
CA LYS A 187 8.51 26.48 -10.38
C LYS A 187 8.68 27.00 -11.79
N ARG A 188 7.86 26.53 -12.73
CA ARG A 188 7.74 27.11 -14.06
C ARG A 188 6.29 27.51 -14.32
N THR A 189 6.09 28.73 -14.82
CA THR A 189 4.75 29.26 -15.11
C THR A 189 4.47 29.13 -16.59
N GLU A 190 3.40 28.44 -16.98
CA GLU A 190 2.88 28.39 -18.33
C GLU A 190 1.41 28.85 -18.33
N GLY A 191 1.18 30.09 -18.75
CA GLY A 191 -0.14 30.71 -18.72
C GLY A 191 -0.67 30.90 -17.28
N SER A 192 -1.89 30.44 -17.01
CA SER A 192 -2.53 30.46 -15.68
C SER A 192 -2.19 29.27 -14.82
N SER A 193 -1.37 28.34 -15.32
CA SER A 193 -0.99 27.11 -14.63
C SER A 193 0.47 27.17 -14.19
N VAL A 194 0.79 26.60 -13.05
CA VAL A 194 2.16 26.49 -12.55
C VAL A 194 2.55 25.02 -12.57
N LEU A 195 3.59 24.74 -13.34
CA LEU A 195 4.23 23.44 -13.36
C LEU A 195 5.17 23.36 -12.15
N VAL A 196 4.94 22.38 -11.30
CA VAL A 196 5.87 22.00 -10.25
C VAL A 196 6.56 20.72 -10.67
N THR A 197 7.83 20.85 -11.06
CA THR A 197 8.65 19.68 -11.36
C THR A 197 9.30 19.23 -10.05
N LEU A 198 8.95 18.06 -9.60
CA LEU A 198 9.63 17.40 -8.51
C LEU A 198 10.91 16.77 -9.08
N ASP A 199 12.06 17.31 -8.67
CA ASP A 199 13.35 16.74 -9.06
C ASP A 199 13.57 15.45 -8.26
N ALA A 200 13.32 14.32 -8.94
CA ALA A 200 13.50 12.99 -8.35
C ALA A 200 14.95 12.74 -7.87
N SER A 201 15.94 13.45 -8.41
CA SER A 201 17.34 13.32 -7.97
C SER A 201 17.63 13.99 -6.63
N ARG A 202 16.78 14.94 -6.22
CA ARG A 202 16.83 15.60 -4.91
C ARG A 202 15.90 14.98 -3.88
N LEU A 203 15.10 14.01 -4.30
CA LEU A 203 14.33 13.17 -3.42
C LEU A 203 15.31 12.15 -2.82
N SER A 204 16.13 12.59 -1.87
CA SER A 204 16.72 11.69 -0.89
C SER A 204 15.56 11.17 -0.04
N CYS A 205 14.73 10.34 -0.68
CA CYS A 205 13.65 9.66 0.01
C CYS A 205 14.27 8.45 0.71
N PRO A 206 14.32 8.41 2.02
CA PRO A 206 14.43 7.14 2.68
C PRO A 206 13.14 6.38 2.35
N SER A 207 13.19 5.49 1.33
CA SER A 207 12.34 4.29 1.13
C SER A 207 10.84 4.36 1.49
N ARG A 208 10.07 5.42 1.22
CA ARG A 208 8.68 5.52 1.68
C ARG A 208 7.68 6.07 0.65
N LEU A 209 7.88 5.83 -0.63
CA LEU A 209 6.82 5.99 -1.62
C LEU A 209 6.15 4.63 -1.84
N TRP A 210 4.86 4.56 -1.62
CA TRP A 210 4.07 3.35 -1.62
C TRP A 210 3.29 3.20 -2.92
N THR A 211 3.41 2.05 -3.56
CA THR A 211 2.70 1.73 -4.80
C THR A 211 1.84 0.50 -4.62
N ALA A 212 0.70 0.49 -5.25
CA ALA A 212 -0.13 -0.69 -5.42
C ALA A 212 0.34 -1.53 -6.62
#